data_bc459399f415de2da78c94955c2bdaa0
#
_entry.id   bc459399f415de2da78c94955c2bdaa0
#
_cell.length_a   1.000
_cell.length_b   1.000
_cell.length_c   1.000
_cell.angle_alpha   90.00
_cell.angle_beta   90.00
_cell.angle_gamma   90.00
#
_symmetry.space_group_name_H-M   'P 1'
#
loop_
_entity.id
_entity.type
_entity.pdbx_description
1 polymer ?
#
loop_
_entity_poly.entity_id
_entity_poly.type
_entity_poly.pdbx_seq_one_letter_code
_entity_poly.pdbx_strand_id
1 'polypeptide(L)'
;DVLFFFTNADADPIINAGRVISIEDIREVYPDYASNMKQSMLAEAADGKHYAVPAAGYWENLFVNKSVLEACGVSVPGADYTWEQFLSDCETIKGSGYIPIACSLVEVPHYLFEFAVMNNGTVENHLEVPTLDENGNLQDDEVSRKWVAALNDIKELYDLGYFPPNTLTATDEETVSLFGNGKAAFLVDGSWQVGHLGELYGDKIEDMAVRFVPAKGERKATEGIGGISMGYFITRK
;
A
#
# COMPACT_ATOMS: atom_id res chain seq x y z
N ASP A 1 29.62 -0.16 -10.74
CA ASP A 1 28.76 -1.21 -10.22
C ASP A 1 27.29 -0.84 -10.40
N VAL A 2 26.37 -1.77 -10.13
CA VAL A 2 24.92 -1.58 -10.22
C VAL A 2 24.33 -1.80 -8.84
N LEU A 3 23.45 -0.89 -8.40
CA LEU A 3 22.68 -1.00 -7.17
C LEU A 3 21.22 -1.19 -7.53
N PHE A 4 20.55 -2.19 -6.95
CA PHE A 4 19.11 -2.36 -6.99
C PHE A 4 18.52 -1.82 -5.70
N PHE A 5 17.68 -0.78 -5.80
CA PHE A 5 17.18 -0.07 -4.63
C PHE A 5 15.85 0.65 -4.94
N PHE A 6 15.19 1.18 -3.92
CA PHE A 6 14.00 1.99 -4.06
C PHE A 6 14.29 3.26 -4.87
N THR A 7 13.30 3.71 -5.66
CA THR A 7 13.39 4.90 -6.52
C THR A 7 12.71 6.13 -5.94
N ASN A 8 12.11 6.00 -4.76
CA ASN A 8 11.46 7.07 -3.99
C ASN A 8 12.47 7.85 -3.14
N ALA A 9 11.98 8.59 -2.15
CA ALA A 9 12.79 9.39 -1.22
C ALA A 9 13.86 8.58 -0.44
N ASP A 10 13.73 7.26 -0.35
CA ASP A 10 14.78 6.41 0.24
C ASP A 10 16.10 6.48 -0.54
N ALA A 11 16.06 6.83 -1.82
CA ALA A 11 17.24 7.02 -2.65
C ALA A 11 17.93 8.39 -2.42
N ASP A 12 17.26 9.37 -1.84
CA ASP A 12 17.80 10.72 -1.67
C ASP A 12 19.17 10.76 -0.96
N PRO A 13 19.42 9.98 0.10
CA PRO A 13 20.73 9.96 0.75
C PRO A 13 21.87 9.56 -0.18
N ILE A 14 21.69 8.57 -1.04
CA ILE A 14 22.71 8.11 -1.99
C ILE A 14 22.87 9.05 -3.17
N ILE A 15 21.78 9.69 -3.62
CA ILE A 15 21.79 10.72 -4.65
C ILE A 15 22.53 11.96 -4.15
N ASN A 16 22.12 12.50 -3.00
CA ASN A 16 22.71 13.70 -2.38
C ASN A 16 24.19 13.51 -2.00
N ALA A 17 24.59 12.29 -1.66
CA ALA A 17 26.01 11.95 -1.43
C ALA A 17 26.81 11.78 -2.74
N GLY A 18 26.20 11.95 -3.91
CA GLY A 18 26.85 11.80 -5.22
C GLY A 18 27.35 10.38 -5.50
N ARG A 19 26.71 9.36 -4.92
CA ARG A 19 27.15 7.95 -5.05
C ARG A 19 26.60 7.27 -6.29
N VAL A 20 25.65 7.87 -6.97
CA VAL A 20 25.04 7.37 -8.20
C VAL A 20 25.16 8.40 -9.33
N ILE A 21 25.02 7.93 -10.56
CA ILE A 21 25.14 8.74 -11.79
C ILE A 21 23.71 8.92 -12.34
N SER A 22 23.36 10.14 -12.73
CA SER A 22 22.05 10.39 -13.35
C SER A 22 21.95 9.76 -14.74
N ILE A 23 20.74 9.44 -15.15
CA ILE A 23 20.44 8.95 -16.50
C ILE A 23 20.88 10.00 -17.54
N GLU A 24 20.69 11.27 -17.25
CA GLU A 24 21.10 12.40 -18.10
C GLU A 24 22.61 12.40 -18.32
N ASP A 25 23.41 12.30 -17.23
CA ASP A 25 24.88 12.26 -17.32
C ASP A 25 25.35 11.01 -18.08
N ILE A 26 24.69 9.85 -17.92
CA ILE A 26 25.02 8.63 -18.66
C ILE A 26 24.72 8.82 -20.14
N ARG A 27 23.64 9.49 -20.51
CA ARG A 27 23.25 9.76 -21.89
C ARG A 27 24.21 10.68 -22.64
N GLU A 28 25.02 11.46 -21.95
CA GLU A 28 26.09 12.22 -22.61
C GLU A 28 27.10 11.31 -23.33
N VAL A 29 27.31 10.09 -22.80
CA VAL A 29 28.23 9.10 -23.37
C VAL A 29 27.49 7.98 -24.12
N TYR A 30 26.33 7.60 -23.61
CA TYR A 30 25.47 6.53 -24.15
C TYR A 30 24.06 7.06 -24.42
N PRO A 31 23.83 7.75 -25.56
CA PRO A 31 22.57 8.46 -25.83
C PRO A 31 21.30 7.61 -25.76
N ASP A 32 21.44 6.32 -26.04
CA ASP A 32 20.29 5.37 -26.02
C ASP A 32 20.03 4.75 -24.64
N TYR A 33 20.77 5.11 -23.59
CA TYR A 33 20.57 4.55 -22.26
C TYR A 33 19.16 4.85 -21.75
N ALA A 34 18.42 3.80 -21.37
CA ALA A 34 17.03 3.87 -20.92
C ALA A 34 16.05 4.58 -21.89
N SER A 35 16.38 4.63 -23.19
CA SER A 35 15.54 5.28 -24.22
C SER A 35 14.20 4.55 -24.45
N ASN A 36 14.13 3.27 -24.08
CA ASN A 36 12.92 2.45 -24.14
C ASN A 36 11.96 2.67 -22.95
N MET A 37 12.36 3.44 -21.94
CA MET A 37 11.52 3.77 -20.82
C MET A 37 10.63 4.99 -21.13
N LYS A 38 9.36 4.94 -20.72
CA LYS A 38 8.50 6.12 -20.75
C LYS A 38 9.00 7.11 -19.69
N GLN A 39 9.01 8.40 -20.02
CA GLN A 39 9.46 9.46 -19.09
C GLN A 39 8.66 9.41 -17.78
N SER A 40 7.35 9.16 -17.84
CA SER A 40 6.48 9.06 -16.64
C SER A 40 6.81 7.86 -15.72
N MET A 41 7.69 6.96 -16.14
CA MET A 41 8.17 5.84 -15.32
C MET A 41 9.53 6.13 -14.65
N LEU A 42 10.16 7.24 -14.97
CA LEU A 42 11.42 7.65 -14.33
C LEU A 42 11.08 8.53 -13.13
N ALA A 43 11.50 8.12 -11.94
CA ALA A 43 11.33 8.92 -10.73
C ALA A 43 12.28 10.12 -10.78
N GLU A 44 11.72 11.33 -10.72
CA GLU A 44 12.47 12.57 -10.68
C GLU A 44 12.96 12.84 -9.25
N ALA A 45 14.25 13.08 -9.09
CA ALA A 45 14.85 13.48 -7.83
C ALA A 45 14.70 15.00 -7.59
N ALA A 46 15.02 15.47 -6.38
CA ALA A 46 14.89 16.88 -5.99
C ALA A 46 15.70 17.85 -6.86
N ASP A 47 16.75 17.38 -7.55
CA ASP A 47 17.56 18.19 -8.49
C ASP A 47 17.00 18.19 -9.92
N GLY A 48 15.84 17.59 -10.16
CA GLY A 48 15.20 17.51 -11.46
C GLY A 48 15.79 16.46 -12.40
N LYS A 49 16.68 15.59 -11.91
CA LYS A 49 17.29 14.49 -12.67
C LYS A 49 16.70 13.15 -12.31
N HIS A 50 16.97 12.16 -13.15
CA HIS A 50 16.55 10.76 -12.97
C HIS A 50 17.78 9.88 -12.75
N TYR A 51 17.71 8.96 -11.79
CA TYR A 51 18.88 8.18 -11.39
C TYR A 51 18.73 6.67 -11.56
N ALA A 52 17.50 6.18 -11.59
CA ALA A 52 17.24 4.75 -11.67
C ALA A 52 16.49 4.36 -12.94
N VAL A 53 16.87 3.23 -13.53
CA VAL A 53 16.05 2.56 -14.54
C VAL A 53 15.06 1.66 -13.79
N PRO A 54 13.75 1.93 -13.85
CA PRO A 54 12.76 1.17 -13.11
C PRO A 54 12.70 -0.29 -13.57
N ALA A 55 12.62 -1.20 -12.61
CA ALA A 55 12.51 -2.64 -12.85
C ALA A 55 11.21 -3.22 -12.32
N ALA A 56 10.62 -2.62 -11.28
CA ALA A 56 9.40 -3.08 -10.65
C ALA A 56 8.52 -1.90 -10.27
N GLY A 57 7.22 -2.14 -10.32
CA GLY A 57 6.18 -1.28 -9.78
C GLY A 57 5.25 -2.09 -8.89
N TYR A 58 4.35 -1.41 -8.21
CA TYR A 58 3.36 -2.02 -7.32
C TYR A 58 2.04 -1.28 -7.41
N TRP A 59 1.01 -1.94 -6.95
CA TRP A 59 -0.26 -1.34 -6.56
C TRP A 59 -0.81 -2.09 -5.35
N GLU A 60 -1.51 -1.38 -4.50
CA GLU A 60 -2.12 -1.92 -3.31
C GLU A 60 -3.54 -2.39 -3.59
N ASN A 61 -3.93 -3.49 -2.94
CA ASN A 61 -5.14 -4.21 -3.22
C ASN A 61 -5.80 -4.71 -1.94
N LEU A 62 -7.08 -5.07 -2.07
CA LEU A 62 -7.78 -5.91 -1.13
C LEU A 62 -7.67 -7.37 -1.59
N PHE A 63 -6.92 -8.17 -0.87
CA PHE A 63 -6.96 -9.62 -1.03
C PHE A 63 -8.14 -10.18 -0.27
N VAL A 64 -8.82 -11.15 -0.87
CA VAL A 64 -10.08 -11.72 -0.37
C VAL A 64 -9.98 -13.23 -0.35
N ASN A 65 -10.26 -13.85 0.80
CA ASN A 65 -10.37 -15.28 0.92
C ASN A 65 -11.82 -15.69 0.63
N LYS A 66 -12.05 -16.26 -0.55
CA LYS A 66 -13.39 -16.63 -1.02
C LYS A 66 -14.04 -17.69 -0.16
N SER A 67 -13.28 -18.69 0.28
CA SER A 67 -13.80 -19.77 1.13
C SER A 67 -14.26 -19.25 2.49
N VAL A 68 -13.55 -18.29 3.08
CA VAL A 68 -13.97 -17.64 4.33
C VAL A 68 -15.24 -16.81 4.12
N LEU A 69 -15.33 -16.04 3.04
CA LEU A 69 -16.54 -15.28 2.73
C LEU A 69 -17.75 -16.16 2.52
N GLU A 70 -17.59 -17.27 1.75
CA GLU A 70 -18.65 -18.25 1.53
C GLU A 70 -19.15 -18.86 2.85
N ALA A 71 -18.22 -19.25 3.74
CA ALA A 71 -18.54 -19.79 5.06
C ALA A 71 -19.32 -18.78 5.94
N CYS A 72 -19.12 -17.48 5.72
CA CYS A 72 -19.83 -16.41 6.41
C CYS A 72 -21.12 -15.97 5.71
N GLY A 73 -21.42 -16.46 4.51
CA GLY A 73 -22.53 -15.99 3.69
C GLY A 73 -22.33 -14.57 3.13
N VAL A 74 -21.09 -14.13 3.01
CA VAL A 74 -20.70 -12.82 2.46
C VAL A 74 -20.30 -12.99 1.00
N SER A 75 -20.74 -12.09 0.14
CA SER A 75 -20.37 -12.10 -1.28
C SER A 75 -18.98 -11.53 -1.51
N VAL A 76 -18.29 -12.05 -2.55
CA VAL A 76 -17.02 -11.48 -2.99
C VAL A 76 -17.25 -10.04 -3.48
N PRO A 77 -16.48 -9.03 -2.99
CA PRO A 77 -16.63 -7.63 -3.35
C PRO A 77 -16.63 -7.35 -4.85
N GLY A 78 -17.51 -6.47 -5.32
CA GLY A 78 -17.52 -5.93 -6.67
C GLY A 78 -16.60 -4.72 -6.84
N ALA A 79 -16.67 -4.10 -8.04
CA ALA A 79 -15.86 -2.91 -8.36
C ALA A 79 -16.38 -1.62 -7.69
N ASP A 80 -17.57 -1.66 -7.14
CA ASP A 80 -18.29 -0.57 -6.47
C ASP A 80 -18.38 -0.76 -4.95
N TYR A 81 -17.46 -1.57 -4.39
CA TYR A 81 -17.46 -1.90 -2.98
C TYR A 81 -17.23 -0.68 -2.09
N THR A 82 -18.21 -0.35 -1.25
CA THR A 82 -18.16 0.82 -0.38
C THR A 82 -17.62 0.50 1.00
N TRP A 83 -17.19 1.54 1.72
CA TRP A 83 -16.73 1.42 3.11
C TRP A 83 -17.82 0.91 4.03
N GLU A 84 -19.08 1.36 3.84
CA GLU A 84 -20.21 0.91 4.64
C GLU A 84 -20.50 -0.59 4.43
N GLN A 85 -20.42 -1.06 3.18
CA GLN A 85 -20.55 -2.49 2.89
C GLN A 85 -19.41 -3.29 3.55
N PHE A 86 -18.18 -2.77 3.48
CA PHE A 86 -17.03 -3.39 4.11
C PHE A 86 -17.21 -3.54 5.63
N LEU A 87 -17.67 -2.49 6.33
CA LEU A 87 -17.96 -2.57 7.77
C LEU A 87 -19.05 -3.60 8.09
N SER A 88 -20.12 -3.64 7.28
CA SER A 88 -21.20 -4.62 7.44
C SER A 88 -20.70 -6.06 7.23
N ASP A 89 -19.85 -6.27 6.24
CA ASP A 89 -19.25 -7.57 5.96
C ASP A 89 -18.30 -7.99 7.08
N CYS A 90 -17.47 -7.05 7.57
CA CYS A 90 -16.57 -7.29 8.71
C CYS A 90 -17.34 -7.73 9.97
N GLU A 91 -18.49 -7.11 10.28
CA GLU A 91 -19.32 -7.51 11.40
C GLU A 91 -19.89 -8.92 11.23
N THR A 92 -20.34 -9.25 10.01
CA THR A 92 -20.85 -10.59 9.67
C THR A 92 -19.76 -11.67 9.79
N ILE A 93 -18.56 -11.37 9.28
CA ILE A 93 -17.40 -12.26 9.33
C ILE A 93 -16.98 -12.51 10.78
N LYS A 94 -16.88 -11.44 11.58
CA LYS A 94 -16.56 -11.54 13.00
C LYS A 94 -17.62 -12.36 13.77
N GLY A 95 -18.90 -12.11 13.49
CA GLY A 95 -20.03 -12.87 14.07
C GLY A 95 -19.99 -14.36 13.71
N SER A 96 -19.36 -14.72 12.60
CA SER A 96 -19.14 -16.10 12.14
C SER A 96 -17.88 -16.75 12.76
N GLY A 97 -17.11 -16.02 13.59
CA GLY A 97 -15.94 -16.52 14.29
C GLY A 97 -14.63 -16.46 13.50
N TYR A 98 -14.60 -15.70 12.39
CA TYR A 98 -13.40 -15.42 11.62
C TYR A 98 -12.85 -14.03 11.93
N ILE A 99 -11.58 -13.81 11.61
CA ILE A 99 -10.95 -12.50 11.66
C ILE A 99 -11.36 -11.73 10.39
N PRO A 100 -12.00 -10.55 10.49
CA PRO A 100 -12.34 -9.77 9.30
C PRO A 100 -11.11 -9.37 8.49
N ILE A 101 -10.13 -8.71 9.11
CA ILE A 101 -9.01 -8.08 8.44
C ILE A 101 -7.69 -8.59 9.04
N ALA A 102 -6.87 -9.24 8.24
CA ALA A 102 -5.49 -9.55 8.61
C ALA A 102 -4.65 -8.27 8.45
N CYS A 103 -4.14 -7.72 9.55
CA CYS A 103 -3.33 -6.52 9.52
C CYS A 103 -2.41 -6.48 10.75
N SER A 104 -1.13 -6.13 10.52
CA SER A 104 -0.20 -5.72 11.55
C SER A 104 -0.23 -4.20 11.68
N LEU A 105 -0.68 -3.68 12.82
CA LEU A 105 -0.62 -2.25 13.10
C LEU A 105 0.76 -1.78 13.60
N VAL A 106 1.75 -2.69 13.66
CA VAL A 106 3.13 -2.39 14.07
C VAL A 106 4.05 -2.28 12.85
N GLU A 107 3.97 -3.24 11.93
CA GLU A 107 4.92 -3.30 10.80
C GLU A 107 4.40 -2.63 9.54
N VAL A 108 3.12 -2.87 9.19
CA VAL A 108 2.55 -2.45 7.90
C VAL A 108 1.17 -1.76 8.01
N PRO A 109 0.97 -0.86 8.97
CA PRO A 109 -0.31 -0.17 9.12
C PRO A 109 -0.61 0.75 7.93
N HIS A 110 0.41 1.15 7.19
CA HIS A 110 0.34 2.17 6.16
C HIS A 110 -0.52 1.73 4.97
N TYR A 111 -0.53 0.47 4.55
CA TYR A 111 -1.34 0.05 3.41
C TYR A 111 -2.83 0.39 3.61
N LEU A 112 -3.41 0.00 4.74
CA LEU A 112 -4.81 0.34 5.03
C LEU A 112 -4.98 1.84 5.34
N PHE A 113 -4.00 2.44 6.02
CA PHE A 113 -4.04 3.85 6.42
C PHE A 113 -3.99 4.80 5.23
N GLU A 114 -3.19 4.52 4.20
CA GLU A 114 -3.12 5.34 2.98
C GLU A 114 -4.48 5.40 2.28
N PHE A 115 -5.19 4.28 2.18
CA PHE A 115 -6.56 4.28 1.66
C PHE A 115 -7.54 5.04 2.57
N ALA A 116 -7.36 4.98 3.88
CA ALA A 116 -8.17 5.78 4.81
C ALA A 116 -7.92 7.28 4.61
N VAL A 117 -6.68 7.70 4.35
CA VAL A 117 -6.35 9.11 4.00
C VAL A 117 -7.03 9.52 2.70
N MET A 118 -6.97 8.70 1.64
CA MET A 118 -7.68 8.96 0.39
C MET A 118 -9.19 8.99 0.56
N ASN A 119 -9.74 8.12 1.41
CA ASN A 119 -11.18 8.08 1.70
C ASN A 119 -11.69 9.33 2.43
N ASN A 120 -10.82 10.05 3.14
CA ASN A 120 -11.15 11.27 3.89
C ASN A 120 -10.66 12.55 3.22
N GLY A 121 -10.11 12.45 2.03
CA GLY A 121 -9.60 13.55 1.23
C GLY A 121 -9.94 13.37 -0.25
N THR A 122 -9.00 13.77 -1.10
CA THR A 122 -9.06 13.51 -2.55
C THR A 122 -7.87 12.66 -2.97
N VAL A 123 -7.96 12.06 -4.16
CA VAL A 123 -6.84 11.28 -4.74
C VAL A 123 -5.61 12.17 -4.93
N GLU A 124 -5.82 13.41 -5.36
CA GLU A 124 -4.75 14.38 -5.65
C GLU A 124 -3.98 14.78 -4.39
N ASN A 125 -4.65 14.88 -3.25
CA ASN A 125 -4.03 15.36 -2.01
C ASN A 125 -3.65 14.25 -1.02
N HIS A 126 -3.71 12.98 -1.40
CA HIS A 126 -3.35 11.87 -0.49
C HIS A 126 -1.85 11.88 -0.11
N LEU A 127 -0.99 12.44 -0.96
CA LEU A 127 0.45 12.56 -0.69
C LEU A 127 0.81 13.73 0.23
N GLU A 128 -0.13 14.65 0.50
CA GLU A 128 0.11 15.76 1.40
C GLU A 128 0.16 15.29 2.85
N VAL A 129 1.22 15.66 3.56
CA VAL A 129 1.45 15.30 4.97
C VAL A 129 1.15 16.47 5.89
N PRO A 130 0.60 16.21 7.10
CA PRO A 130 0.37 17.25 8.09
C PRO A 130 1.65 17.95 8.49
N THR A 131 1.54 19.23 8.80
CA THR A 131 2.64 20.05 9.29
C THR A 131 2.40 20.50 10.73
N LEU A 132 3.49 20.79 11.44
CA LEU A 132 3.44 21.31 12.80
C LEU A 132 3.65 22.83 12.80
N ASP A 133 3.04 23.51 13.77
CA ASP A 133 3.31 24.91 14.04
C ASP A 133 4.67 25.11 14.74
N GLU A 134 5.06 26.37 15.01
CA GLU A 134 6.30 26.71 15.70
C GLU A 134 6.42 26.17 17.14
N ASN A 135 5.28 25.78 17.73
CA ASN A 135 5.21 25.19 19.08
C ASN A 135 5.17 23.66 19.05
N GLY A 136 5.21 23.04 17.88
CA GLY A 136 5.13 21.61 17.69
C GLY A 136 3.72 21.02 17.76
N ASN A 137 2.68 21.84 17.66
CA ASN A 137 1.30 21.35 17.57
C ASN A 137 0.92 21.11 16.12
N LEU A 138 0.03 20.15 15.89
CA LEU A 138 -0.57 19.90 14.59
C LEU A 138 -1.33 21.15 14.10
N GLN A 139 -1.07 21.61 12.89
CA GLN A 139 -1.83 22.70 12.30
C GLN A 139 -3.28 22.29 12.06
N ASP A 140 -4.23 23.21 12.34
CA ASP A 140 -5.64 22.99 12.07
C ASP A 140 -5.96 23.39 10.62
N ASP A 141 -5.54 22.55 9.69
CA ASP A 141 -5.78 22.68 8.26
C ASP A 141 -6.54 21.45 7.69
N GLU A 142 -6.84 21.48 6.41
CA GLU A 142 -7.57 20.41 5.74
C GLU A 142 -6.75 19.11 5.71
N VAL A 143 -5.44 19.21 5.50
CA VAL A 143 -4.54 18.04 5.45
C VAL A 143 -4.51 17.36 6.81
N SER A 144 -4.35 18.10 7.89
CA SER A 144 -4.36 17.56 9.25
C SER A 144 -5.70 16.92 9.60
N ARG A 145 -6.81 17.56 9.23
CA ARG A 145 -8.15 17.00 9.51
C ARG A 145 -8.40 15.68 8.79
N LYS A 146 -7.99 15.53 7.52
CA LYS A 146 -8.14 14.26 6.78
C LYS A 146 -7.31 13.14 7.40
N TRP A 147 -6.08 13.43 7.86
CA TRP A 147 -5.23 12.45 8.53
C TRP A 147 -5.81 12.01 9.87
N VAL A 148 -6.34 12.95 10.65
CA VAL A 148 -7.03 12.63 11.91
C VAL A 148 -8.29 11.79 11.64
N ALA A 149 -9.05 12.09 10.59
CA ALA A 149 -10.20 11.29 10.21
C ALA A 149 -9.79 9.87 9.76
N ALA A 150 -8.70 9.74 9.00
CA ALA A 150 -8.16 8.45 8.61
C ALA A 150 -7.70 7.61 9.81
N LEU A 151 -7.01 8.22 10.77
CA LEU A 151 -6.64 7.54 12.03
C LEU A 151 -7.87 7.10 12.83
N ASN A 152 -8.94 7.89 12.82
CA ASN A 152 -10.18 7.51 13.48
C ASN A 152 -10.86 6.34 12.78
N ASP A 153 -10.81 6.25 11.43
CA ASP A 153 -11.31 5.07 10.69
C ASP A 153 -10.55 3.80 11.11
N ILE A 154 -9.22 3.86 11.19
CA ILE A 154 -8.41 2.71 11.65
C ILE A 154 -8.72 2.36 13.11
N LYS A 155 -8.85 3.39 13.95
CA LYS A 155 -9.22 3.21 15.35
C LYS A 155 -10.60 2.57 15.50
N GLU A 156 -11.56 2.96 14.67
CA GLU A 156 -12.90 2.35 14.64
C GLU A 156 -12.83 0.86 14.34
N LEU A 157 -12.07 0.46 13.29
CA LEU A 157 -11.86 -0.96 12.97
C LEU A 157 -11.24 -1.74 14.13
N TYR A 158 -10.28 -1.10 14.82
CA TYR A 158 -9.64 -1.69 16.01
C TYR A 158 -10.62 -1.84 17.18
N ASP A 159 -11.36 -0.79 17.52
CA ASP A 159 -12.33 -0.79 18.61
C ASP A 159 -13.48 -1.79 18.36
N LEU A 160 -13.89 -1.94 17.10
CA LEU A 160 -14.86 -2.94 16.67
C LEU A 160 -14.30 -4.37 16.70
N GLY A 161 -12.99 -4.55 16.90
CA GLY A 161 -12.33 -5.85 16.98
C GLY A 161 -12.29 -6.59 15.65
N TYR A 162 -12.08 -5.87 14.54
CA TYR A 162 -11.98 -6.44 13.20
C TYR A 162 -10.58 -6.90 12.84
N PHE A 163 -9.56 -6.54 13.62
CA PHE A 163 -8.19 -7.00 13.48
C PHE A 163 -7.90 -8.22 14.36
N PRO A 164 -6.79 -8.94 14.13
CA PRO A 164 -6.31 -9.98 15.04
C PRO A 164 -6.13 -9.44 16.46
N PRO A 165 -6.40 -10.24 17.50
CA PRO A 165 -6.23 -9.78 18.89
C PRO A 165 -4.83 -9.25 19.24
N ASN A 166 -3.81 -9.73 18.53
CA ASN A 166 -2.41 -9.33 18.70
C ASN A 166 -1.91 -8.35 17.63
N THR A 167 -2.81 -7.64 16.93
CA THR A 167 -2.45 -6.73 15.81
C THR A 167 -1.41 -5.66 16.17
N LEU A 168 -1.30 -5.28 17.44
CA LEU A 168 -0.31 -4.31 17.95
C LEU A 168 1.07 -4.94 18.24
N THR A 169 1.24 -6.24 18.04
CA THR A 169 2.49 -6.97 18.28
C THR A 169 2.77 -8.03 17.23
N ALA A 170 1.83 -8.32 16.36
CA ALA A 170 1.97 -9.28 15.27
C ALA A 170 2.91 -8.74 14.18
N THR A 171 3.73 -9.61 13.61
CA THR A 171 4.46 -9.30 12.38
C THR A 171 3.55 -9.31 11.16
N ASP A 172 3.99 -8.72 10.06
CA ASP A 172 3.30 -8.83 8.77
C ASP A 172 3.16 -10.28 8.33
N GLU A 173 4.23 -11.07 8.43
CA GLU A 173 4.24 -12.50 8.07
C GLU A 173 3.19 -13.30 8.87
N GLU A 174 3.02 -13.01 10.17
CA GLU A 174 1.99 -13.64 11.00
C GLU A 174 0.58 -13.31 10.48
N THR A 175 0.33 -12.05 10.08
CA THR A 175 -0.98 -11.63 9.58
C THR A 175 -1.26 -12.18 8.19
N VAL A 176 -0.28 -12.19 7.28
CA VAL A 176 -0.36 -12.87 5.98
C VAL A 176 -0.65 -14.37 6.16
N SER A 177 -0.04 -14.99 7.18
CA SER A 177 -0.29 -16.39 7.52
C SER A 177 -1.73 -16.65 8.00
N LEU A 178 -2.32 -15.73 8.76
CA LEU A 178 -3.74 -15.84 9.15
C LEU A 178 -4.65 -15.81 7.91
N PHE A 179 -4.40 -14.93 6.96
CA PHE A 179 -5.14 -14.86 5.71
C PHE A 179 -4.95 -16.10 4.85
N GLY A 180 -3.70 -16.51 4.60
CA GLY A 180 -3.36 -17.65 3.75
C GLY A 180 -3.88 -19.00 4.28
N ASN A 181 -4.01 -19.14 5.61
CA ASN A 181 -4.57 -20.31 6.26
C ASN A 181 -6.11 -20.28 6.42
N GLY A 182 -6.79 -19.29 5.84
CA GLY A 182 -8.25 -19.18 5.91
C GLY A 182 -8.77 -18.86 7.32
N LYS A 183 -8.01 -18.11 8.11
CA LYS A 183 -8.44 -17.61 9.42
C LYS A 183 -8.93 -16.16 9.37
N ALA A 184 -8.53 -15.42 8.32
CA ALA A 184 -8.97 -14.07 8.06
C ALA A 184 -9.58 -13.95 6.65
N ALA A 185 -10.55 -13.04 6.50
CA ALA A 185 -11.28 -12.86 5.26
C ALA A 185 -10.60 -11.89 4.30
N PHE A 186 -10.05 -10.79 4.83
CA PHE A 186 -9.45 -9.70 4.06
C PHE A 186 -7.99 -9.45 4.49
N LEU A 187 -7.18 -9.05 3.49
CA LEU A 187 -5.82 -8.53 3.68
C LEU A 187 -5.65 -7.34 2.73
N VAL A 188 -5.25 -6.18 3.25
CA VAL A 188 -4.84 -5.03 2.41
C VAL A 188 -3.33 -5.04 2.31
N ASP A 189 -2.82 -5.23 1.10
CA ASP A 189 -1.39 -5.38 0.86
C ASP A 189 -1.05 -5.11 -0.62
N GLY A 190 0.22 -5.12 -0.96
CA GLY A 190 0.69 -4.84 -2.30
C GLY A 190 0.66 -6.04 -3.24
N SER A 191 0.75 -5.75 -4.53
CA SER A 191 0.68 -6.76 -5.61
C SER A 191 1.77 -7.85 -5.53
N TRP A 192 2.87 -7.64 -4.80
CA TRP A 192 3.90 -8.66 -4.53
C TRP A 192 3.36 -9.87 -3.78
N GLN A 193 2.31 -9.71 -2.98
CA GLN A 193 1.71 -10.80 -2.21
C GLN A 193 1.12 -11.91 -3.07
N VAL A 194 0.80 -11.64 -4.33
CA VAL A 194 0.33 -12.69 -5.26
C VAL A 194 1.38 -13.79 -5.42
N GLY A 195 2.65 -13.40 -5.63
CA GLY A 195 3.76 -14.35 -5.71
C GLY A 195 4.04 -15.05 -4.38
N HIS A 196 4.10 -14.29 -3.31
CA HIS A 196 4.38 -14.79 -1.96
C HIS A 196 3.32 -15.79 -1.47
N LEU A 197 2.04 -15.45 -1.62
CA LEU A 197 0.94 -16.38 -1.28
C LEU A 197 0.96 -17.63 -2.15
N GLY A 198 1.32 -17.49 -3.43
CA GLY A 198 1.48 -18.65 -4.34
C GLY A 198 2.59 -19.60 -3.91
N GLU A 199 3.74 -19.08 -3.49
CA GLU A 199 4.86 -19.88 -2.96
C GLU A 199 4.51 -20.59 -1.65
N LEU A 200 3.86 -19.90 -0.73
CA LEU A 200 3.56 -20.43 0.61
C LEU A 200 2.37 -21.38 0.63
N TYR A 201 1.34 -21.11 -0.18
CA TYR A 201 0.05 -21.79 -0.05
C TYR A 201 -0.36 -22.61 -1.28
N GLY A 202 0.44 -22.56 -2.36
CA GLY A 202 0.24 -23.40 -3.56
C GLY A 202 -1.19 -23.28 -4.11
N ASP A 203 -1.85 -24.41 -4.31
CA ASP A 203 -3.19 -24.47 -4.92
C ASP A 203 -4.27 -23.67 -4.15
N LYS A 204 -4.06 -23.37 -2.85
CA LYS A 204 -5.01 -22.55 -2.07
C LYS A 204 -5.13 -21.10 -2.59
N ILE A 205 -4.20 -20.63 -3.42
CA ILE A 205 -4.30 -19.32 -4.06
C ILE A 205 -5.54 -19.22 -4.96
N GLU A 206 -6.05 -20.34 -5.47
CA GLU A 206 -7.28 -20.37 -6.26
C GLU A 206 -8.52 -19.95 -5.46
N ASP A 207 -8.48 -20.09 -4.13
CA ASP A 207 -9.51 -19.61 -3.21
C ASP A 207 -9.40 -18.12 -2.89
N MET A 208 -8.36 -17.45 -3.37
CA MET A 208 -8.14 -16.05 -3.15
C MET A 208 -8.61 -15.23 -4.35
N ALA A 209 -8.96 -13.98 -4.10
CA ALA A 209 -9.24 -13.00 -5.14
C ALA A 209 -8.57 -11.67 -4.80
N VAL A 210 -8.21 -10.91 -5.84
CA VAL A 210 -7.72 -9.53 -5.70
C VAL A 210 -8.86 -8.61 -6.08
N ARG A 211 -9.13 -7.61 -5.25
CA ARG A 211 -10.21 -6.64 -5.39
C ARG A 211 -9.72 -5.24 -5.09
N PHE A 212 -10.53 -4.24 -5.42
CA PHE A 212 -10.29 -2.87 -5.02
C PHE A 212 -10.54 -2.68 -3.52
N VAL A 213 -9.75 -1.84 -2.89
CA VAL A 213 -9.95 -1.45 -1.49
C VAL A 213 -11.24 -0.62 -1.39
N PRO A 214 -12.11 -0.85 -0.40
CA PRO A 214 -13.41 -0.21 -0.29
C PRO A 214 -13.30 1.32 -0.23
N ALA A 215 -14.20 1.99 -0.94
CA ALA A 215 -14.22 3.44 -1.08
C ALA A 215 -15.18 4.11 -0.10
N LYS A 216 -14.81 5.32 0.36
CA LYS A 216 -15.61 6.22 1.20
C LYS A 216 -15.56 7.64 0.61
N GLY A 217 -16.60 8.42 0.84
CA GLY A 217 -16.64 9.81 0.38
C GLY A 217 -16.70 9.94 -1.14
N GLU A 218 -15.83 10.77 -1.69
CA GLU A 218 -15.76 11.03 -3.13
C GLU A 218 -14.87 10.04 -3.90
N ARG A 219 -14.03 9.28 -3.21
CA ARG A 219 -13.16 8.29 -3.84
C ARG A 219 -13.96 7.16 -4.48
N LYS A 220 -13.60 6.77 -5.67
CA LYS A 220 -14.08 5.54 -6.32
C LYS A 220 -13.18 4.37 -5.92
N ALA A 221 -13.75 3.19 -5.72
CA ALA A 221 -12.96 1.99 -5.39
C ALA A 221 -11.87 1.68 -6.44
N THR A 222 -12.08 2.07 -7.71
CA THR A 222 -11.11 1.92 -8.80
C THR A 222 -9.94 2.89 -8.74
N GLU A 223 -9.96 3.88 -7.88
CA GLU A 223 -8.85 4.80 -7.61
C GLU A 223 -7.98 4.18 -6.53
N GLY A 224 -6.78 3.75 -6.92
CA GLY A 224 -5.88 2.96 -6.09
C GLY A 224 -4.54 3.64 -5.87
N ILE A 225 -3.76 3.07 -4.98
CA ILE A 225 -2.39 3.46 -4.66
C ILE A 225 -1.44 2.52 -5.38
N GLY A 226 -0.40 3.09 -5.95
CA GLY A 226 0.65 2.33 -6.63
C GLY A 226 1.60 3.22 -7.39
N GLY A 227 2.67 2.64 -7.88
CA GLY A 227 3.69 3.38 -8.61
C GLY A 227 4.92 2.54 -8.91
N ILE A 228 5.99 3.23 -9.27
CA ILE A 228 7.29 2.62 -9.45
C ILE A 228 7.93 2.48 -8.08
N SER A 229 8.46 1.30 -7.79
CA SER A 229 9.02 0.97 -6.50
C SER A 229 10.53 0.89 -6.53
N MET A 230 11.09 0.02 -7.37
CA MET A 230 12.51 -0.30 -7.37
C MET A 230 13.10 -0.19 -8.77
N GLY A 231 14.40 0.14 -8.82
CA GLY A 231 15.14 0.26 -10.07
C GLY A 231 16.62 0.01 -9.91
N TYR A 232 17.31 0.05 -11.02
CA TYR A 232 18.75 -0.12 -11.11
C TYR A 232 19.44 1.23 -11.23
N PHE A 233 20.31 1.53 -10.28
CA PHE A 233 21.18 2.70 -10.27
C PHE A 233 22.59 2.32 -10.74
N ILE A 234 23.24 3.20 -11.47
CA ILE A 234 24.67 3.08 -11.76
C ILE A 234 25.45 3.84 -10.69
N THR A 235 26.34 3.14 -9.97
CA THR A 235 27.13 3.74 -8.88
C THR A 235 28.36 4.48 -9.41
N ARG A 236 28.77 5.55 -8.74
CA ARG A 236 30.10 6.16 -8.91
C ARG A 236 31.15 5.36 -8.12
N LYS A 237 32.32 5.24 -8.71
CA LYS A 237 33.50 4.73 -8.02
C LYS A 237 34.12 5.80 -7.13
#